data_b8aacc58eaec32fc922b0b37dc5d9e36
#
_entry.id   b8aacc58eaec32fc922b0b37dc5d9e36
#
_cell.length_a   1.000
_cell.length_b   1.000
_cell.length_c   1.000
_cell.angle_alpha   90.00
_cell.angle_beta   90.00
_cell.angle_gamma   90.00
#
_symmetry.space_group_name_H-M   'P 1'
#
loop_
_entity.id
_entity.type
_entity.pdbx_description
1 polymer ?
#
loop_
_entity_poly.entity_id
_entity_poly.type
_entity_poly.pdbx_seq_one_letter_code
_entity_poly.pdbx_strand_id
1 'polypeptide(L)'
;FKMEKDAALLKSQFDQDKRLYVENITNKIEKKKAPLLFNLAELQAECSKQFKISPDKTLEVAQALYEAKLTTYPRTDARVLSTPIADVIEDNLDGLSKGSYHADIAEKIILQNLYKGLSKSHYTDDSKITDHYAIIPTGETDTDDLNDLQLAIYKLIVDRFLSIFYPPAEYNKIEVLLKHPNGEHFYASEKILNKLGWMEITGTKDEKVSTIHGINKGDILNATFDLKSGQTSPPSRYTSGSIVLAMENAGKLIEDEDLRAEIQGKGIGTSST
;
A
#
# COMPACT_ATOMS: atom_id res chain seq x y z
N PHE A 1 9.13 -7.41 29.88
CA PHE A 1 9.44 -8.02 31.20
C PHE A 1 8.45 -9.12 31.50
N LYS A 2 8.92 -10.22 32.10
CA LYS A 2 8.02 -11.31 32.56
C LYS A 2 7.37 -10.98 33.90
N MET A 3 8.05 -10.19 34.71
CA MET A 3 7.55 -9.81 36.06
C MET A 3 7.58 -8.29 36.22
N GLU A 4 6.52 -7.74 36.78
CA GLU A 4 6.38 -6.32 37.06
C GLU A 4 7.47 -5.75 37.92
N LYS A 5 7.93 -6.52 38.94
CA LYS A 5 8.99 -6.09 39.84
C LYS A 5 10.33 -5.82 39.13
N ASP A 6 10.65 -6.57 38.06
CA ASP A 6 11.89 -6.38 37.32
C ASP A 6 11.83 -5.08 36.49
N ALA A 7 10.67 -4.79 35.92
CA ALA A 7 10.41 -3.54 35.22
C ALA A 7 10.43 -2.33 36.17
N ALA A 8 9.85 -2.47 37.37
CA ALA A 8 9.84 -1.42 38.37
C ALA A 8 11.27 -1.13 38.92
N LEU A 9 12.09 -2.18 39.12
CA LEU A 9 13.47 -2.02 39.50
C LEU A 9 14.28 -1.25 38.47
N LEU A 10 14.15 -1.62 37.19
CA LEU A 10 14.83 -0.93 36.09
C LEU A 10 14.36 0.53 35.99
N LYS A 11 13.04 0.77 36.09
CA LYS A 11 12.51 2.13 36.10
C LYS A 11 13.09 2.98 37.23
N SER A 12 13.27 2.40 38.43
CA SER A 12 13.88 3.14 39.56
C SER A 12 15.33 3.57 39.28
N GLN A 13 16.10 2.77 38.54
CA GLN A 13 17.45 3.14 38.09
C GLN A 13 17.40 4.31 37.08
N PHE A 14 16.45 4.28 36.14
CA PHE A 14 16.25 5.38 35.17
C PHE A 14 15.81 6.68 35.87
N ASP A 15 14.99 6.61 36.89
CA ASP A 15 14.54 7.79 37.63
C ASP A 15 15.65 8.46 38.45
N GLN A 16 16.72 7.71 38.81
CA GLN A 16 17.90 8.23 39.49
C GLN A 16 18.82 9.02 38.54
N ASP A 17 18.93 8.58 37.30
CA ASP A 17 19.69 9.28 36.26
C ASP A 17 18.82 9.40 35.01
N LYS A 18 18.30 10.57 34.77
CA LYS A 18 17.35 10.83 33.66
C LYS A 18 18.02 11.16 32.34
N ARG A 19 19.34 10.98 32.23
CA ARG A 19 20.08 11.32 31.01
C ARG A 19 20.02 10.17 30.02
N LEU A 20 19.79 10.53 28.76
CA LEU A 20 19.92 9.65 27.59
C LEU A 20 20.94 10.29 26.63
N TYR A 21 21.91 9.53 26.21
CA TYR A 21 22.91 9.94 25.24
C TYR A 21 22.45 9.51 23.85
N VAL A 22 22.48 10.42 22.88
CA VAL A 22 22.22 10.08 21.48
C VAL A 22 23.43 9.34 20.92
N GLU A 23 23.36 8.01 20.93
CA GLU A 23 24.46 7.15 20.47
C GLU A 23 24.54 7.14 18.95
N ASN A 24 23.38 7.13 18.27
CA ASN A 24 23.31 7.22 16.82
C ASN A 24 22.00 7.86 16.38
N ILE A 25 22.07 8.55 15.23
CA ILE A 25 20.90 9.07 14.51
C ILE A 25 21.10 8.81 13.02
N THR A 26 20.06 8.29 12.37
CA THR A 26 20.04 8.11 10.92
C THR A 26 18.86 8.84 10.33
N ASN A 27 19.10 9.50 9.21
CA ASN A 27 18.03 10.12 8.41
C ASN A 27 18.12 9.55 6.99
N LYS A 28 17.04 8.92 6.53
CA LYS A 28 16.97 8.26 5.21
C LYS A 28 15.70 8.68 4.48
N ILE A 29 15.84 8.90 3.18
CA ILE A 29 14.68 9.05 2.30
C ILE A 29 14.22 7.65 1.90
N GLU A 30 13.00 7.30 2.28
CA GLU A 30 12.34 6.06 1.90
C GLU A 30 11.32 6.36 0.81
N LYS A 31 11.47 5.71 -0.34
CA LYS A 31 10.57 5.87 -1.49
C LYS A 31 9.54 4.75 -1.52
N LYS A 32 8.27 5.13 -1.59
CA LYS A 32 7.15 4.19 -1.70
C LYS A 32 6.49 4.36 -3.08
N LYS A 33 6.68 3.38 -3.95
CA LYS A 33 6.01 3.34 -5.25
C LYS A 33 4.50 3.13 -5.08
N ALA A 34 3.72 3.50 -6.09
CA ALA A 34 2.30 3.14 -6.15
C ALA A 34 2.12 1.62 -6.06
N PRO A 35 1.04 1.14 -5.46
CA PRO A 35 0.74 -0.29 -5.46
C PRO A 35 0.60 -0.82 -6.88
N LEU A 36 0.79 -2.13 -7.07
CA LEU A 36 0.45 -2.78 -8.33
C LEU A 36 -1.03 -2.59 -8.66
N LEU A 37 -1.38 -2.73 -9.92
CA LEU A 37 -2.75 -2.68 -10.41
C LEU A 37 -3.64 -3.71 -9.70
N PHE A 38 -4.94 -3.61 -9.88
CA PHE A 38 -5.89 -4.57 -9.33
C PHE A 38 -5.96 -5.85 -10.16
N ASN A 39 -5.90 -6.98 -9.47
CA ASN A 39 -6.58 -8.20 -9.87
C ASN A 39 -7.92 -8.28 -9.13
N LEU A 40 -8.69 -9.37 -9.33
CA LEU A 40 -9.99 -9.51 -8.69
C LEU A 40 -9.87 -9.57 -7.16
N ALA A 41 -8.96 -10.35 -6.60
CA ALA A 41 -8.82 -10.54 -5.16
C ALA A 41 -8.45 -9.22 -4.44
N GLU A 42 -7.51 -8.46 -4.99
CA GLU A 42 -7.14 -7.14 -4.43
C GLU A 42 -8.28 -6.13 -4.55
N LEU A 43 -9.04 -6.14 -5.66
CA LEU A 43 -10.21 -5.28 -5.81
C LEU A 43 -11.28 -5.64 -4.78
N GLN A 44 -11.56 -6.93 -4.57
CA GLN A 44 -12.51 -7.43 -3.57
C GLN A 44 -12.09 -7.02 -2.15
N ALA A 45 -10.81 -7.15 -1.83
CA ALA A 45 -10.29 -6.76 -0.51
C ALA A 45 -10.40 -5.26 -0.27
N GLU A 46 -10.06 -4.43 -1.27
CA GLU A 46 -10.16 -2.98 -1.13
C GLU A 46 -11.63 -2.51 -1.07
N CYS A 47 -12.52 -3.08 -1.87
CA CYS A 47 -13.96 -2.81 -1.80
C CYS A 47 -14.58 -3.24 -0.47
N SER A 48 -14.19 -4.40 0.06
CA SER A 48 -14.62 -4.84 1.40
C SER A 48 -14.16 -3.87 2.49
N LYS A 49 -12.95 -3.33 2.38
CA LYS A 49 -12.39 -2.37 3.33
C LYS A 49 -13.08 -1.01 3.24
N GLN A 50 -13.26 -0.46 2.03
CA GLN A 50 -13.78 0.89 1.83
C GLN A 50 -15.31 0.95 1.85
N PHE A 51 -15.97 0.06 1.14
CA PHE A 51 -17.42 0.09 0.91
C PHE A 51 -18.20 -0.93 1.76
N LYS A 52 -17.51 -1.81 2.50
CA LYS A 52 -18.12 -2.85 3.36
C LYS A 52 -19.02 -3.82 2.59
N ILE A 53 -18.71 -4.09 1.33
CA ILE A 53 -19.41 -5.03 0.47
C ILE A 53 -18.70 -6.40 0.45
N SER A 54 -19.45 -7.43 0.04
CA SER A 54 -18.92 -8.79 -0.11
C SER A 54 -18.04 -8.93 -1.38
N PRO A 55 -17.15 -9.94 -1.44
CA PRO A 55 -16.42 -10.28 -2.66
C PRO A 55 -17.34 -10.53 -3.86
N ASP A 56 -18.46 -11.25 -3.67
CA ASP A 56 -19.44 -11.53 -4.73
C ASP A 56 -20.05 -10.25 -5.28
N LYS A 57 -20.42 -9.30 -4.40
CA LYS A 57 -20.95 -8.00 -4.86
C LYS A 57 -19.92 -7.18 -5.60
N THR A 58 -18.66 -7.26 -5.18
CA THR A 58 -17.56 -6.62 -5.92
C THR A 58 -17.41 -7.21 -7.32
N LEU A 59 -17.45 -8.53 -7.45
CA LEU A 59 -17.36 -9.21 -8.74
C LEU A 59 -18.56 -8.85 -9.65
N GLU A 60 -19.78 -8.83 -9.09
CA GLU A 60 -20.98 -8.41 -9.82
C GLU A 60 -20.82 -7.00 -10.42
N VAL A 61 -20.33 -6.05 -9.61
CA VAL A 61 -20.11 -4.67 -10.07
C VAL A 61 -18.98 -4.60 -11.09
N ALA A 62 -17.86 -5.28 -10.83
CA ALA A 62 -16.73 -5.29 -11.77
C ALA A 62 -17.11 -5.91 -13.12
N GLN A 63 -17.97 -6.94 -13.12
CA GLN A 63 -18.53 -7.53 -14.33
C GLN A 63 -19.42 -6.53 -15.09
N ALA A 64 -20.28 -5.79 -14.39
CA ALA A 64 -21.11 -4.75 -15.01
C ALA A 64 -20.27 -3.63 -15.62
N LEU A 65 -19.20 -3.19 -14.96
CA LEU A 65 -18.27 -2.19 -15.51
C LEU A 65 -17.55 -2.69 -16.78
N TYR A 66 -17.18 -3.97 -16.81
CA TYR A 66 -16.62 -4.59 -18.01
C TYR A 66 -17.62 -4.66 -19.15
N GLU A 67 -18.87 -5.07 -18.89
CA GLU A 67 -19.94 -5.14 -19.88
C GLU A 67 -20.30 -3.75 -20.44
N ALA A 68 -20.22 -2.72 -19.61
CA ALA A 68 -20.30 -1.31 -20.00
C ALA A 68 -19.05 -0.80 -20.74
N LYS A 69 -18.04 -1.65 -20.97
CA LYS A 69 -16.75 -1.34 -21.62
C LYS A 69 -15.88 -0.30 -20.87
N LEU A 70 -16.17 -0.02 -19.62
CA LEU A 70 -15.44 0.97 -18.81
C LEU A 70 -14.14 0.42 -18.26
N THR A 71 -14.07 -0.90 -18.04
CA THR A 71 -12.88 -1.58 -17.52
C THR A 71 -12.54 -2.84 -18.29
N THR A 72 -11.34 -3.34 -18.14
CA THR A 72 -10.89 -4.63 -18.67
C THR A 72 -11.53 -5.80 -17.91
N TYR A 73 -11.36 -7.02 -18.40
CA TYR A 73 -11.97 -8.23 -17.84
C TYR A 73 -11.62 -8.43 -16.36
N PRO A 74 -12.62 -8.59 -15.47
CA PRO A 74 -12.38 -8.55 -14.04
C PRO A 74 -11.84 -9.86 -13.43
N ARG A 75 -12.05 -11.02 -14.10
CA ARG A 75 -11.59 -12.32 -13.57
C ARG A 75 -10.15 -12.57 -13.99
N THR A 76 -9.23 -11.87 -13.38
CA THR A 76 -7.78 -11.99 -13.60
C THR A 76 -7.03 -12.09 -12.28
N ASP A 77 -5.96 -12.90 -12.28
CA ASP A 77 -5.02 -12.99 -11.16
C ASP A 77 -3.83 -12.05 -11.34
N ALA A 78 -3.65 -11.50 -12.57
CA ALA A 78 -2.55 -10.61 -12.88
C ALA A 78 -2.74 -9.21 -12.27
N ARG A 79 -1.67 -8.66 -11.73
CA ARG A 79 -1.60 -7.29 -11.19
C ARG A 79 -0.69 -6.38 -11.99
N VAL A 80 -0.34 -6.82 -13.19
CA VAL A 80 0.58 -6.16 -14.12
C VAL A 80 -0.03 -6.08 -15.51
N LEU A 81 0.57 -5.27 -16.36
CA LEU A 81 0.23 -5.16 -17.77
C LEU A 81 1.12 -6.07 -18.61
N SER A 82 0.65 -6.46 -19.77
CA SER A 82 1.50 -7.02 -20.83
C SER A 82 2.26 -5.92 -21.55
N THR A 83 3.39 -6.27 -22.15
CA THR A 83 4.18 -5.33 -22.96
C THR A 83 3.35 -4.68 -24.08
N PRO A 84 2.56 -5.42 -24.87
CA PRO A 84 1.73 -4.79 -25.92
C PRO A 84 0.71 -3.77 -25.38
N ILE A 85 0.11 -4.04 -24.22
CA ILE A 85 -0.83 -3.09 -23.59
C ILE A 85 -0.10 -1.86 -23.04
N ALA A 86 1.05 -2.06 -22.41
CA ALA A 86 1.85 -0.96 -21.91
C ALA A 86 2.36 -0.02 -23.03
N ASP A 87 2.58 -0.54 -24.23
CA ASP A 87 3.05 0.24 -25.38
C ASP A 87 1.95 1.11 -26.00
N VAL A 88 0.66 0.73 -25.83
CA VAL A 88 -0.50 1.50 -26.34
C VAL A 88 -1.28 2.20 -25.23
N ILE A 89 -0.73 2.28 -24.01
CA ILE A 89 -1.43 2.79 -22.83
C ILE A 89 -1.86 4.27 -22.96
N GLU A 90 -1.23 5.01 -23.86
CA GLU A 90 -1.60 6.39 -24.17
C GLU A 90 -3.06 6.50 -24.66
N ASP A 91 -3.58 5.51 -25.38
CA ASP A 91 -4.97 5.50 -25.86
C ASP A 91 -5.96 5.49 -24.67
N ASN A 92 -5.65 4.70 -23.60
CA ASN A 92 -6.45 4.69 -22.38
C ASN A 92 -6.42 6.04 -21.66
N LEU A 93 -5.24 6.67 -21.58
CA LEU A 93 -5.07 7.98 -20.96
C LEU A 93 -5.77 9.08 -21.76
N ASP A 94 -5.67 9.05 -23.11
CA ASP A 94 -6.35 9.99 -23.99
C ASP A 94 -7.89 9.89 -23.84
N GLY A 95 -8.42 8.68 -23.74
CA GLY A 95 -9.83 8.48 -23.42
C GLY A 95 -10.21 9.09 -22.07
N LEU A 96 -9.47 8.80 -20.99
CA LEU A 96 -9.73 9.34 -19.66
C LEU A 96 -9.63 10.87 -19.61
N SER A 97 -8.75 11.49 -20.40
CA SER A 97 -8.58 12.95 -20.45
C SER A 97 -9.82 13.68 -21.01
N LYS A 98 -10.69 12.96 -21.70
CA LYS A 98 -11.95 13.48 -22.25
C LYS A 98 -13.15 13.29 -21.31
N GLY A 99 -12.97 12.55 -20.23
CA GLY A 99 -13.98 12.31 -19.21
C GLY A 99 -14.13 13.42 -18.19
N SER A 100 -14.86 13.14 -17.11
CA SER A 100 -15.09 14.08 -16.01
C SER A 100 -14.23 13.79 -14.77
N TYR A 101 -13.89 12.51 -14.54
CA TYR A 101 -13.15 12.11 -13.35
C TYR A 101 -11.65 12.03 -13.62
N HIS A 102 -10.86 12.88 -12.96
CA HIS A 102 -9.41 12.97 -13.10
C HIS A 102 -8.91 13.20 -14.55
N ALA A 103 -9.73 13.86 -15.37
CA ALA A 103 -9.35 14.19 -16.74
C ALA A 103 -8.07 15.06 -16.79
N ASP A 104 -7.97 16.04 -15.91
CA ASP A 104 -6.80 16.90 -15.73
C ASP A 104 -5.53 16.11 -15.35
N ILE A 105 -5.66 15.07 -14.54
CA ILE A 105 -4.55 14.18 -14.16
C ILE A 105 -4.11 13.35 -15.35
N ALA A 106 -5.05 12.77 -16.11
CA ALA A 106 -4.75 12.01 -17.32
C ALA A 106 -4.06 12.89 -18.37
N GLU A 107 -4.58 14.11 -18.62
CA GLU A 107 -3.95 15.09 -19.49
C GLU A 107 -2.53 15.46 -19.04
N LYS A 108 -2.32 15.70 -17.74
CA LYS A 108 -0.99 15.99 -17.18
C LYS A 108 -0.02 14.82 -17.42
N ILE A 109 -0.45 13.57 -17.26
CA ILE A 109 0.37 12.38 -17.52
C ILE A 109 0.81 12.35 -18.99
N ILE A 110 -0.09 12.65 -19.92
CA ILE A 110 0.19 12.69 -21.36
C ILE A 110 1.17 13.82 -21.67
N LEU A 111 0.86 15.05 -21.27
CA LEU A 111 1.67 16.25 -21.58
C LEU A 111 3.09 16.14 -21.01
N GLN A 112 3.26 15.55 -19.85
CA GLN A 112 4.56 15.33 -19.22
C GLN A 112 5.24 14.03 -19.66
N ASN A 113 4.61 13.23 -20.52
CA ASN A 113 5.11 11.94 -20.99
C ASN A 113 5.43 10.95 -19.86
N LEU A 114 4.69 10.97 -18.74
CA LEU A 114 4.94 10.12 -17.57
C LEU A 114 4.68 8.63 -17.85
N TYR A 115 3.92 8.31 -18.88
CA TYR A 115 3.65 6.94 -19.32
C TYR A 115 4.82 6.31 -20.08
N LYS A 116 5.74 7.12 -20.59
CA LYS A 116 6.90 6.60 -21.35
C LYS A 116 7.80 5.73 -20.47
N GLY A 117 8.11 4.55 -20.96
CA GLY A 117 8.91 3.56 -20.23
C GLY A 117 8.11 2.63 -19.33
N LEU A 118 6.76 2.69 -19.37
CA LEU A 118 5.89 1.80 -18.63
C LEU A 118 6.17 0.32 -18.94
N SER A 119 6.40 -0.02 -20.21
CA SER A 119 6.74 -1.38 -20.67
C SER A 119 8.04 -1.95 -20.07
N LYS A 120 8.92 -1.09 -19.54
CA LYS A 120 10.15 -1.49 -18.84
C LYS A 120 10.04 -1.35 -17.30
N SER A 121 8.89 -1.00 -16.80
CA SER A 121 8.65 -0.80 -15.37
C SER A 121 8.23 -2.10 -14.69
N HIS A 122 8.20 -2.10 -13.35
CA HIS A 122 7.69 -3.25 -12.58
C HIS A 122 6.16 -3.39 -12.65
N TYR A 123 5.45 -2.50 -13.35
CA TYR A 123 4.01 -2.61 -13.64
C TYR A 123 3.73 -3.40 -14.91
N THR A 124 4.77 -3.81 -15.65
CA THR A 124 4.67 -4.61 -16.87
C THR A 124 5.54 -5.85 -16.72
N ASP A 125 4.93 -7.04 -16.87
CA ASP A 125 5.64 -8.32 -16.73
C ASP A 125 4.83 -9.44 -17.40
N ASP A 126 5.19 -9.78 -18.64
CA ASP A 126 4.49 -10.80 -19.44
C ASP A 126 4.52 -12.18 -18.76
N SER A 127 5.55 -12.48 -17.94
CA SER A 127 5.67 -13.77 -17.26
C SER A 127 4.64 -13.98 -16.13
N LYS A 128 3.98 -12.92 -15.67
CA LYS A 128 2.95 -12.94 -14.62
C LYS A 128 1.53 -12.90 -15.18
N ILE A 129 1.37 -13.02 -16.48
CA ILE A 129 0.06 -13.01 -17.14
C ILE A 129 -0.20 -14.41 -17.69
N THR A 130 -1.33 -14.98 -17.31
CA THR A 130 -1.82 -16.25 -17.88
C THR A 130 -2.74 -15.95 -19.06
N ASP A 131 -3.96 -15.46 -18.81
CA ASP A 131 -4.96 -15.21 -19.83
C ASP A 131 -5.27 -13.71 -19.98
N HIS A 132 -5.31 -12.99 -18.87
CA HIS A 132 -5.68 -11.58 -18.81
C HIS A 132 -4.70 -10.78 -17.95
N TYR A 133 -4.42 -9.54 -18.35
CA TYR A 133 -3.68 -8.58 -17.55
C TYR A 133 -4.58 -7.93 -16.49
N ALA A 134 -4.02 -7.04 -15.68
CA ALA A 134 -4.69 -6.39 -14.58
C ALA A 134 -5.98 -5.63 -14.99
N ILE A 135 -6.84 -5.38 -14.01
CA ILE A 135 -8.05 -4.57 -14.18
C ILE A 135 -7.65 -3.11 -14.31
N ILE A 136 -7.93 -2.50 -15.46
CA ILE A 136 -7.64 -1.09 -15.74
C ILE A 136 -8.85 -0.46 -16.49
N PRO A 137 -8.99 0.88 -16.47
CA PRO A 137 -9.97 1.57 -17.32
C PRO A 137 -9.57 1.43 -18.80
N THR A 138 -10.56 1.34 -19.67
CA THR A 138 -10.35 1.21 -21.13
C THR A 138 -10.12 2.54 -21.84
N GLY A 139 -10.49 3.66 -21.20
CA GLY A 139 -10.56 4.98 -21.81
C GLY A 139 -11.99 5.42 -22.14
N GLU A 140 -12.96 4.50 -22.12
CA GLU A 140 -14.38 4.88 -22.14
C GLU A 140 -14.74 5.58 -20.83
N THR A 141 -15.53 6.64 -20.95
CA THR A 141 -15.85 7.54 -19.83
C THR A 141 -17.34 7.85 -19.67
N ASP A 142 -18.19 7.17 -20.45
CA ASP A 142 -19.65 7.29 -20.27
C ASP A 142 -20.08 6.54 -19.01
N THR A 143 -20.33 7.32 -17.96
CA THR A 143 -20.68 6.83 -16.63
C THR A 143 -22.09 7.22 -16.20
N ASP A 144 -22.89 7.76 -17.10
CA ASP A 144 -24.21 8.36 -16.79
C ASP A 144 -25.21 7.32 -16.26
N ASP A 145 -25.12 6.09 -16.75
CA ASP A 145 -26.00 4.97 -16.34
C ASP A 145 -25.49 4.23 -15.07
N LEU A 146 -24.36 4.62 -14.50
CA LEU A 146 -23.81 3.96 -13.32
C LEU A 146 -24.52 4.39 -12.03
N ASN A 147 -24.85 3.42 -11.17
CA ASN A 147 -25.25 3.75 -9.81
C ASN A 147 -24.04 4.17 -8.96
N ASP A 148 -24.31 4.73 -7.77
CA ASP A 148 -23.27 5.26 -6.86
C ASP A 148 -22.17 4.25 -6.54
N LEU A 149 -22.52 2.98 -6.33
CA LEU A 149 -21.55 1.94 -6.02
C LEU A 149 -20.67 1.59 -7.23
N GLN A 150 -21.28 1.47 -8.41
CA GLN A 150 -20.56 1.21 -9.64
C GLN A 150 -19.59 2.35 -9.95
N LEU A 151 -20.06 3.60 -9.82
CA LEU A 151 -19.23 4.80 -10.01
C LEU A 151 -18.07 4.84 -8.99
N ALA A 152 -18.32 4.50 -7.72
CA ALA A 152 -17.29 4.50 -6.70
C ALA A 152 -16.20 3.44 -6.97
N ILE A 153 -16.58 2.26 -7.43
CA ILE A 153 -15.62 1.20 -7.79
C ILE A 153 -14.86 1.55 -9.08
N TYR A 154 -15.54 2.14 -10.07
CA TYR A 154 -14.87 2.66 -11.27
C TYR A 154 -13.80 3.69 -10.91
N LYS A 155 -14.14 4.69 -10.08
CA LYS A 155 -13.19 5.68 -9.60
C LYS A 155 -12.00 5.07 -8.87
N LEU A 156 -12.24 4.06 -8.03
CA LEU A 156 -11.17 3.32 -7.35
C LEU A 156 -10.19 2.66 -8.32
N ILE A 157 -10.71 2.10 -9.43
CA ILE A 157 -9.89 1.48 -10.48
C ILE A 157 -9.10 2.55 -11.24
N VAL A 158 -9.73 3.67 -11.60
CA VAL A 158 -9.07 4.82 -12.25
C VAL A 158 -7.95 5.40 -11.38
N ASP A 159 -8.20 5.62 -10.10
CA ASP A 159 -7.20 6.13 -9.14
C ASP A 159 -5.96 5.22 -9.08
N ARG A 160 -6.19 3.91 -8.99
CA ARG A 160 -5.12 2.92 -8.98
C ARG A 160 -4.33 2.93 -10.29
N PHE A 161 -5.00 3.03 -11.41
CA PHE A 161 -4.40 3.10 -12.74
C PHE A 161 -3.56 4.36 -12.92
N LEU A 162 -4.10 5.53 -12.63
CA LEU A 162 -3.37 6.78 -12.77
C LEU A 162 -2.17 6.88 -11.83
N SER A 163 -2.27 6.26 -10.65
CA SER A 163 -1.19 6.28 -9.64
C SER A 163 0.12 5.66 -10.12
N ILE A 164 0.10 4.68 -11.06
CA ILE A 164 1.34 4.03 -11.50
C ILE A 164 2.24 4.92 -12.35
N PHE A 165 1.71 6.00 -12.91
CA PHE A 165 2.45 6.97 -13.73
C PHE A 165 3.14 8.05 -12.91
N TYR A 166 2.75 8.20 -11.64
CA TYR A 166 3.31 9.23 -10.76
C TYR A 166 4.59 8.76 -10.07
N PRO A 167 5.45 9.71 -9.68
CA PRO A 167 6.66 9.37 -8.93
C PRO A 167 6.31 8.72 -7.58
N PRO A 168 7.24 7.97 -6.97
CA PRO A 168 7.06 7.43 -5.63
C PRO A 168 6.77 8.53 -4.61
N ALA A 169 5.95 8.22 -3.61
CA ALA A 169 5.88 9.02 -2.40
C ALA A 169 7.22 8.95 -1.65
N GLU A 170 7.72 10.07 -1.13
CA GLU A 170 8.98 10.13 -0.39
C GLU A 170 8.71 10.44 1.08
N TYR A 171 9.28 9.61 1.94
CA TYR A 171 9.23 9.78 3.39
C TYR A 171 10.62 10.06 3.94
N ASN A 172 10.72 11.00 4.87
CA ASN A 172 11.88 11.12 5.74
C ASN A 172 11.71 10.13 6.89
N LYS A 173 12.59 9.16 6.98
CA LYS A 173 12.67 8.20 8.10
C LYS A 173 13.83 8.57 8.98
N ILE A 174 13.52 8.97 10.20
CA ILE A 174 14.51 9.28 11.25
C ILE A 174 14.49 8.14 12.26
N GLU A 175 15.65 7.58 12.56
CA GLU A 175 15.83 6.56 13.60
C GLU A 175 16.88 7.03 14.57
N VAL A 176 16.57 7.00 15.86
CA VAL A 176 17.46 7.45 16.93
C VAL A 176 17.72 6.28 17.87
N LEU A 177 18.99 6.02 18.11
CA LEU A 177 19.46 5.11 19.16
C LEU A 177 19.95 5.94 20.33
N LEU A 178 19.33 5.72 21.49
CA LEU A 178 19.66 6.38 22.75
C LEU A 178 20.24 5.37 23.71
N LYS A 179 21.21 5.78 24.50
CA LYS A 179 21.85 4.95 25.51
C LYS A 179 21.74 5.61 26.88
N HIS A 180 21.25 4.86 27.85
CA HIS A 180 21.26 5.27 29.25
C HIS A 180 22.62 4.94 29.91
N PRO A 181 23.08 5.68 30.97
CA PRO A 181 24.33 5.42 31.67
C PRO A 181 24.48 4.00 32.23
N ASN A 182 23.39 3.33 32.60
CA ASN A 182 23.39 1.94 33.02
C ASN A 182 23.62 0.89 31.92
N GLY A 183 23.74 1.33 30.66
CA GLY A 183 23.98 0.47 29.49
C GLY A 183 22.73 0.11 28.67
N GLU A 184 21.53 0.40 29.16
CA GLU A 184 20.28 0.11 28.44
C GLU A 184 20.10 1.05 27.24
N HIS A 185 19.46 0.52 26.18
CA HIS A 185 19.21 1.24 24.96
C HIS A 185 17.72 1.51 24.75
N PHE A 186 17.43 2.68 24.19
CA PHE A 186 16.09 3.09 23.75
C PHE A 186 16.12 3.41 22.26
N TYR A 187 15.02 3.08 21.58
CA TYR A 187 14.86 3.30 20.14
C TYR A 187 13.67 4.22 19.91
N ALA A 188 13.88 5.24 19.13
CA ALA A 188 12.81 6.07 18.61
C ALA A 188 12.88 6.09 17.08
N SER A 189 11.75 6.04 16.42
CA SER A 189 11.69 6.19 14.98
C SER A 189 10.48 7.02 14.56
N GLU A 190 10.68 7.82 13.53
CA GLU A 190 9.64 8.66 12.95
C GLU A 190 9.71 8.54 11.43
N LYS A 191 8.54 8.51 10.81
CA LYS A 191 8.41 8.48 9.35
C LYS A 191 7.41 9.55 8.94
N ILE A 192 7.89 10.54 8.19
CA ILE A 192 7.13 11.72 7.78
C ILE A 192 7.07 11.79 6.27
N LEU A 193 5.89 12.02 5.75
CA LEU A 193 5.67 12.23 4.32
C LEU A 193 6.28 13.57 3.91
N ASN A 194 7.22 13.52 2.96
CA ASN A 194 7.93 14.68 2.43
C ASN A 194 7.41 15.09 1.04
N LYS A 195 7.14 14.08 0.18
CA LYS A 195 6.52 14.30 -1.12
C LYS A 195 5.39 13.31 -1.34
N LEU A 196 4.25 13.82 -1.76
CA LEU A 196 3.05 13.01 -2.01
C LEU A 196 3.27 11.97 -3.12
N GLY A 197 3.90 12.36 -4.23
CA GLY A 197 4.02 11.48 -5.38
C GLY A 197 2.64 10.96 -5.82
N TRP A 198 2.50 9.67 -6.05
CA TRP A 198 1.23 9.06 -6.45
C TRP A 198 0.05 9.28 -5.48
N MET A 199 0.34 9.62 -4.23
CA MET A 199 -0.70 9.93 -3.23
C MET A 199 -1.43 11.25 -3.50
N GLU A 200 -0.96 12.06 -4.45
CA GLU A 200 -1.71 13.22 -4.95
C GLU A 200 -3.07 12.81 -5.52
N ILE A 201 -3.16 11.61 -6.13
CA ILE A 201 -4.35 11.08 -6.77
C ILE A 201 -5.33 10.51 -5.74
N THR A 202 -4.83 9.65 -4.85
CA THR A 202 -5.68 8.92 -3.89
C THR A 202 -5.98 9.70 -2.62
N GLY A 203 -5.29 10.82 -2.42
CA GLY A 203 -5.29 11.53 -1.15
C GLY A 203 -4.52 10.79 -0.06
N THR A 204 -4.19 11.48 0.99
CA THR A 204 -3.60 10.90 2.20
C THR A 204 -4.07 11.66 3.43
N LYS A 205 -4.17 10.93 4.56
CA LYS A 205 -4.41 11.51 5.88
C LYS A 205 -3.11 11.63 6.70
N ASP A 206 -1.97 11.42 6.07
CA ASP A 206 -0.65 11.38 6.73
C ASP A 206 -0.09 12.81 6.89
N GLU A 207 -0.72 13.60 7.77
CA GLU A 207 -0.29 14.97 8.13
C GLU A 207 0.57 14.97 9.41
N LYS A 208 1.50 14.02 9.54
CA LYS A 208 2.37 13.98 10.71
C LYS A 208 3.43 15.07 10.62
N VAL A 209 3.51 15.87 11.68
CA VAL A 209 4.61 16.83 11.89
C VAL A 209 5.75 16.11 12.63
N SER A 210 6.98 16.42 12.26
CA SER A 210 8.15 15.86 12.93
C SER A 210 8.18 16.26 14.41
N THR A 211 8.37 15.28 15.26
CA THR A 211 8.62 15.47 16.69
C THR A 211 10.11 15.27 17.02
N ILE A 212 10.86 14.62 16.13
CA ILE A 212 12.31 14.38 16.26
C ILE A 212 13.04 15.42 15.40
N HIS A 213 13.32 16.60 15.99
CA HIS A 213 14.05 17.66 15.31
C HIS A 213 15.13 18.25 16.23
N GLY A 214 16.20 18.79 15.65
CA GLY A 214 17.27 19.45 16.39
C GLY A 214 18.13 18.53 17.26
N ILE A 215 18.04 17.21 17.08
CA ILE A 215 18.81 16.21 17.82
C ILE A 215 20.00 15.78 16.98
N ASN A 216 21.19 15.74 17.60
CA ASN A 216 22.41 15.29 16.95
C ASN A 216 23.07 14.16 17.74
N LYS A 217 23.91 13.39 17.07
CA LYS A 217 24.74 12.38 17.74
C LYS A 217 25.62 13.03 18.79
N GLY A 218 25.64 12.48 19.99
CA GLY A 218 26.39 12.99 21.15
C GLY A 218 25.59 13.92 22.04
N ASP A 219 24.39 14.34 21.65
CA ASP A 219 23.51 15.13 22.52
C ASP A 219 23.10 14.35 23.76
N ILE A 220 22.86 15.08 24.84
CA ILE A 220 22.34 14.55 26.09
C ILE A 220 20.92 15.06 26.28
N LEU A 221 19.97 14.12 26.36
CA LEU A 221 18.58 14.41 26.54
C LEU A 221 18.14 14.12 27.97
N ASN A 222 17.27 14.96 28.53
CA ASN A 222 16.59 14.68 29.79
C ASN A 222 15.30 13.92 29.50
N ALA A 223 15.14 12.73 30.06
CA ALA A 223 14.01 11.84 29.80
C ALA A 223 13.14 11.64 31.04
N THR A 224 11.87 11.32 30.78
CA THR A 224 10.96 10.75 31.80
C THR A 224 10.62 9.34 31.40
N PHE A 225 10.54 8.45 32.39
CA PHE A 225 10.32 7.02 32.15
C PHE A 225 9.02 6.56 32.77
N ASP A 226 8.13 5.99 31.94
CA ASP A 226 6.86 5.44 32.38
C ASP A 226 6.81 3.93 32.19
N LEU A 227 6.24 3.25 33.20
CA LEU A 227 5.93 1.84 33.13
C LEU A 227 4.46 1.67 32.71
N LYS A 228 4.25 1.09 31.53
CA LYS A 228 2.92 0.77 31.04
C LYS A 228 2.68 -0.73 31.14
N SER A 229 1.64 -1.13 31.86
CA SER A 229 1.13 -2.49 31.82
C SER A 229 0.16 -2.65 30.64
N GLY A 230 0.15 -3.80 30.04
CA GLY A 230 -0.75 -4.12 28.93
C GLY A 230 -0.93 -5.61 28.78
N GLN A 231 -1.91 -5.99 28.00
CA GLN A 231 -2.16 -7.38 27.62
C GLN A 231 -1.96 -7.52 26.11
N THR A 232 -1.37 -8.61 25.69
CA THR A 232 -1.33 -8.98 24.27
C THR A 232 -2.73 -9.32 23.79
N SER A 233 -3.07 -8.92 22.59
CA SER A 233 -4.30 -9.34 21.92
C SER A 233 -4.00 -10.43 20.88
N PRO A 234 -4.94 -11.37 20.65
CA PRO A 234 -4.78 -12.31 19.56
C PRO A 234 -4.79 -11.57 18.20
N PRO A 235 -4.28 -12.20 17.13
CA PRO A 235 -4.41 -11.67 15.78
C PRO A 235 -5.88 -11.38 15.44
N SER A 236 -6.11 -10.33 14.66
CA SER A 236 -7.46 -9.99 14.21
C SER A 236 -8.06 -11.14 13.37
N ARG A 237 -9.36 -11.36 13.52
CA ARG A 237 -10.08 -12.31 12.68
C ARG A 237 -10.08 -11.85 11.24
N TYR A 238 -10.11 -12.79 10.30
CA TYR A 238 -10.28 -12.47 8.90
C TYR A 238 -11.64 -11.81 8.63
N THR A 239 -11.61 -10.79 7.79
CA THR A 239 -12.81 -10.26 7.11
C THR A 239 -12.99 -11.00 5.79
N SER A 240 -14.16 -10.87 5.15
CA SER A 240 -14.40 -11.46 3.81
C SER A 240 -13.36 -11.03 2.78
N GLY A 241 -12.91 -9.76 2.79
CA GLY A 241 -11.84 -9.30 1.90
C GLY A 241 -10.45 -9.81 2.28
N SER A 242 -10.11 -9.84 3.58
CA SER A 242 -8.78 -10.31 3.99
C SER A 242 -8.60 -11.82 3.88
N ILE A 243 -9.69 -12.61 3.97
CA ILE A 243 -9.61 -14.06 3.74
C ILE A 243 -9.33 -14.39 2.27
N VAL A 244 -9.92 -13.64 1.32
CA VAL A 244 -9.64 -13.80 -0.11
C VAL A 244 -8.16 -13.59 -0.39
N LEU A 245 -7.55 -12.51 0.14
CA LEU A 245 -6.11 -12.28 0.00
C LEU A 245 -5.24 -13.35 0.70
N ALA A 246 -5.69 -13.86 1.84
CA ALA A 246 -4.98 -14.94 2.53
C ALA A 246 -5.03 -16.24 1.72
N MET A 247 -6.15 -16.54 1.07
CA MET A 247 -6.29 -17.69 0.18
C MET A 247 -5.43 -17.56 -1.07
N GLU A 248 -5.41 -16.38 -1.71
CA GLU A 248 -4.53 -16.08 -2.84
C GLU A 248 -3.05 -16.25 -2.47
N ASN A 249 -2.68 -15.87 -1.25
CA ASN A 249 -1.31 -15.93 -0.75
C ASN A 249 -1.05 -17.13 0.18
N ALA A 250 -1.86 -18.18 0.13
CA ALA A 250 -1.80 -19.31 1.06
C ALA A 250 -0.43 -19.99 1.11
N GLY A 251 0.28 -20.04 -0.01
CA GLY A 251 1.65 -20.57 -0.08
C GLY A 251 2.63 -19.89 0.89
N LYS A 252 2.41 -18.62 1.25
CA LYS A 252 3.27 -17.91 2.21
C LYS A 252 3.12 -18.40 3.66
N LEU A 253 2.03 -19.09 3.98
CA LEU A 253 1.72 -19.60 5.32
C LEU A 253 2.27 -21.02 5.55
N ILE A 254 2.85 -21.64 4.54
CA ILE A 254 3.44 -22.98 4.61
C ILE A 254 4.82 -22.87 5.24
N GLU A 255 5.05 -23.59 6.34
CA GLU A 255 6.34 -23.59 7.05
C GLU A 255 7.41 -24.37 6.29
N ASP A 256 7.02 -25.45 5.60
CA ASP A 256 7.92 -26.27 4.77
C ASP A 256 8.36 -25.49 3.52
N GLU A 257 9.67 -25.32 3.34
CA GLU A 257 10.23 -24.52 2.26
C GLU A 257 10.04 -25.17 0.87
N ASP A 258 10.10 -26.48 0.79
CA ASP A 258 9.93 -27.22 -0.48
C ASP A 258 8.47 -27.15 -0.94
N LEU A 259 7.52 -27.42 -0.04
CA LEU A 259 6.09 -27.26 -0.32
C LEU A 259 5.73 -25.80 -0.61
N ARG A 260 6.37 -24.85 0.07
CA ARG A 260 6.18 -23.41 -0.19
C ARG A 260 6.63 -23.05 -1.60
N ALA A 261 7.75 -23.58 -2.06
CA ALA A 261 8.27 -23.34 -3.41
C ALA A 261 7.34 -23.91 -4.49
N GLU A 262 6.75 -25.08 -4.26
CA GLU A 262 5.80 -25.71 -5.18
C GLU A 262 4.46 -24.96 -5.30
N ILE A 263 4.02 -24.30 -4.20
CA ILE A 263 2.74 -23.59 -4.13
C ILE A 263 2.93 -22.08 -4.33
N GLN A 264 4.17 -21.61 -4.45
CA GLN A 264 4.46 -20.20 -4.65
C GLN A 264 3.76 -19.68 -5.93
N GLY A 265 2.88 -18.67 -5.72
CA GLY A 265 2.05 -18.13 -6.81
C GLY A 265 0.76 -18.90 -7.11
N LYS A 266 0.50 -20.01 -6.39
CA LYS A 266 -0.77 -20.72 -6.45
C LYS A 266 -1.52 -20.50 -5.15
N GLY A 267 -2.68 -19.88 -5.23
CA GLY A 267 -3.60 -19.70 -4.10
C GLY A 267 -4.44 -20.95 -3.84
N ILE A 268 -5.30 -20.89 -2.81
CA ILE A 268 -6.36 -21.86 -2.58
C ILE A 268 -7.61 -21.35 -3.29
N GLY A 269 -8.10 -22.11 -4.26
CA GLY A 269 -9.23 -21.71 -5.11
C GLY A 269 -8.81 -20.88 -6.31
N THR A 270 -9.78 -20.39 -7.02
CA THR A 270 -9.60 -19.47 -8.15
C THR A 270 -10.15 -18.09 -7.79
N SER A 271 -9.75 -17.04 -8.52
CA SER A 271 -10.28 -15.68 -8.35
C SER A 271 -11.80 -15.58 -8.54
N SER A 272 -12.43 -16.64 -9.03
CA SER A 272 -13.87 -16.74 -9.28
C SER A 272 -14.61 -17.71 -8.34
N THR A 273 -13.94 -18.34 -7.40
CA THR A 273 -14.49 -19.18 -6.33
C THR A 273 -14.28 -18.57 -4.95
#